data_45df897ceb896b62c082d49b5eaa6532
#
_entry.id   45df897ceb896b62c082d49b5eaa6532
#
_cell.length_a   1.000
_cell.length_b   1.000
_cell.length_c   1.000
_cell.angle_alpha   90.00
_cell.angle_beta   90.00
_cell.angle_gamma   90.00
#
_symmetry.space_group_name_H-M   'P 1'
#
loop_
_entity.id
_entity.type
_entity.pdbx_description
1 polymer ?
#
loop_
_entity_poly.entity_id
_entity_poly.type
_entity_poly.pdbx_seq_one_letter_code
_entity_poly.pdbx_strand_id
1 'polypeptide(L)'
;MKLGILSDTHNNIDVVRRALDLLRDSGVSHVVHAGDITSPKMLSLFTGFTARFVLGNGDIDSEALNEESRRLGFGPIGESCVFEEEGKSIIVFHGNNVPMFREAVASGKYHYVIKGHTHLFENYTAGTSRVINPGALYGADEFTVAILDTETGKVERILVEAE
;
A
#
# COMPACT_ATOMS: atom_id res chain seq x y z
N MET A 1 13.53 -6.08 7.50
CA MET A 1 12.12 -6.57 7.51
C MET A 1 11.54 -6.48 6.11
N LYS A 2 10.65 -7.41 5.75
CA LYS A 2 9.92 -7.37 4.48
C LYS A 2 8.55 -6.72 4.67
N LEU A 3 8.29 -5.63 3.95
CA LEU A 3 7.03 -4.91 3.92
C LEU A 3 6.32 -5.19 2.61
N GLY A 4 5.12 -5.76 2.68
CA GLY A 4 4.24 -5.92 1.54
C GLY A 4 3.52 -4.61 1.20
N ILE A 5 3.41 -4.30 -0.07
CA ILE A 5 2.79 -3.06 -0.54
C ILE A 5 1.73 -3.41 -1.59
N LEU A 6 0.49 -3.00 -1.32
CA LEU A 6 -0.65 -3.17 -2.23
C LEU A 6 -1.32 -1.82 -2.44
N SER A 7 -2.05 -1.68 -3.53
CA SER A 7 -2.87 -0.50 -3.84
C SER A 7 -3.95 -0.83 -4.86
N ASP A 8 -4.97 0.02 -4.94
CA ASP A 8 -5.96 0.01 -6.02
C ASP A 8 -6.59 -1.37 -6.20
N THR A 9 -7.17 -1.88 -5.13
CA THR A 9 -7.80 -3.21 -5.09
C THR A 9 -9.23 -3.20 -5.57
N HIS A 10 -9.94 -2.08 -5.43
CA HIS A 10 -11.30 -1.85 -5.93
C HIS A 10 -12.24 -3.06 -5.73
N ASN A 11 -12.21 -3.65 -4.54
CA ASN A 11 -13.04 -4.81 -4.18
C ASN A 11 -12.79 -6.09 -5.03
N ASN A 12 -11.61 -6.23 -5.64
CA ASN A 12 -11.22 -7.42 -6.38
C ASN A 12 -10.73 -8.53 -5.42
N ILE A 13 -11.67 -9.10 -4.66
CA ILE A 13 -11.41 -9.97 -3.52
C ILE A 13 -10.54 -11.17 -3.88
N ASP A 14 -10.81 -11.84 -4.99
CA ASP A 14 -10.11 -13.08 -5.34
C ASP A 14 -8.65 -12.82 -5.69
N VAL A 15 -8.37 -11.75 -6.42
CA VAL A 15 -7.00 -11.35 -6.75
C VAL A 15 -6.25 -10.88 -5.50
N VAL A 16 -6.92 -10.15 -4.61
CA VAL A 16 -6.32 -9.71 -3.35
C VAL A 16 -5.96 -10.90 -2.45
N ARG A 17 -6.81 -11.92 -2.36
CA ARG A 17 -6.48 -13.15 -1.62
C ARG A 17 -5.21 -13.79 -2.14
N ARG A 18 -5.08 -13.97 -3.45
CA ARG A 18 -3.86 -14.52 -4.07
C ARG A 18 -2.64 -13.66 -3.78
N ALA A 19 -2.78 -12.34 -3.89
CA ALA A 19 -1.71 -11.41 -3.56
C ALA A 19 -1.22 -11.56 -2.12
N LEU A 20 -2.16 -11.64 -1.18
CA LEU A 20 -1.84 -11.81 0.25
C LEU A 20 -1.20 -13.18 0.54
N ASP A 21 -1.62 -14.23 -0.15
CA ASP A 21 -1.00 -15.56 -0.04
C ASP A 21 0.45 -15.53 -0.56
N LEU A 22 0.69 -14.91 -1.73
CA LEU A 22 2.05 -14.73 -2.26
C LEU A 22 2.94 -13.94 -1.32
N LEU A 23 2.42 -12.88 -0.70
CA LEU A 23 3.16 -12.09 0.28
C LEU A 23 3.49 -12.93 1.53
N ARG A 24 2.52 -13.71 2.04
CA ARG A 24 2.72 -14.58 3.19
C ARG A 24 3.77 -15.65 2.92
N ASP A 25 3.70 -16.30 1.76
CA ASP A 25 4.67 -17.32 1.32
C ASP A 25 6.07 -16.75 1.15
N SER A 26 6.17 -15.44 0.86
CA SER A 26 7.43 -14.69 0.78
C SER A 26 7.97 -14.24 2.14
N GLY A 27 7.30 -14.60 3.24
CA GLY A 27 7.69 -14.26 4.61
C GLY A 27 7.32 -12.83 5.02
N VAL A 28 6.34 -12.23 4.38
CA VAL A 28 5.80 -10.91 4.73
C VAL A 28 4.77 -11.06 5.85
N SER A 29 4.90 -10.26 6.90
CA SER A 29 3.93 -10.17 8.01
C SER A 29 3.37 -8.75 8.19
N HIS A 30 4.01 -7.75 7.59
CA HIS A 30 3.61 -6.35 7.64
C HIS A 30 3.24 -5.88 6.25
N VAL A 31 2.06 -5.26 6.11
CA VAL A 31 1.57 -4.78 4.82
C VAL A 31 1.06 -3.34 4.93
N VAL A 32 1.17 -2.60 3.84
CA VAL A 32 0.53 -1.30 3.66
C VAL A 32 -0.33 -1.34 2.41
N HIS A 33 -1.47 -0.67 2.47
CA HIS A 33 -2.39 -0.48 1.35
C HIS A 33 -2.49 1.00 1.03
N ALA A 34 -2.09 1.37 -0.17
CA ALA A 34 -1.98 2.77 -0.60
C ALA A 34 -3.27 3.36 -1.20
N GLY A 35 -4.44 2.89 -0.74
CA GLY A 35 -5.74 3.50 -1.08
C GLY A 35 -6.49 2.83 -2.22
N ASP A 36 -7.73 3.29 -2.43
CA ASP A 36 -8.73 2.69 -3.30
C ASP A 36 -9.06 1.25 -2.91
N ILE A 37 -9.47 1.11 -1.66
CA ILE A 37 -9.96 -0.14 -1.06
C ILE A 37 -11.38 -0.42 -1.53
N THR A 38 -12.20 0.60 -1.54
CA THR A 38 -13.59 0.76 -2.00
C THR A 38 -14.66 -0.02 -1.22
N SER A 39 -14.30 -1.04 -0.47
CA SER A 39 -15.27 -1.84 0.31
C SER A 39 -14.70 -2.22 1.67
N PRO A 40 -15.49 -2.03 2.77
CA PRO A 40 -15.10 -2.49 4.10
C PRO A 40 -14.78 -3.99 4.18
N LYS A 41 -15.46 -4.81 3.38
CA LYS A 41 -15.24 -6.27 3.32
C LYS A 41 -13.80 -6.63 2.95
N MET A 42 -13.13 -5.78 2.18
CA MET A 42 -11.74 -5.97 1.78
C MET A 42 -10.81 -6.06 2.99
N LEU A 43 -11.07 -5.26 4.01
CA LEU A 43 -10.20 -5.15 5.20
C LEU A 43 -10.05 -6.47 5.95
N SER A 44 -11.09 -7.31 5.97
CA SER A 44 -11.05 -8.60 6.67
C SER A 44 -10.05 -9.59 6.07
N LEU A 45 -9.68 -9.42 4.79
CA LEU A 45 -8.69 -10.26 4.13
C LEU A 45 -7.29 -10.09 4.72
N PHE A 46 -7.03 -8.93 5.33
CA PHE A 46 -5.72 -8.60 5.91
C PHE A 46 -5.55 -9.10 7.34
N THR A 47 -6.54 -9.81 7.89
CA THR A 47 -6.43 -10.43 9.21
C THR A 47 -5.24 -11.41 9.24
N GLY A 48 -4.43 -11.30 10.29
CA GLY A 48 -3.18 -12.06 10.42
C GLY A 48 -1.93 -11.30 9.94
N PHE A 49 -2.11 -10.15 9.27
CA PHE A 49 -1.02 -9.21 9.00
C PHE A 49 -1.06 -8.03 9.99
N THR A 50 0.08 -7.43 10.25
CA THR A 50 0.15 -6.07 10.77
C THR A 50 -0.07 -5.13 9.58
N ALA A 51 -1.29 -4.59 9.45
CA ALA A 51 -1.70 -3.86 8.27
C ALA A 51 -1.94 -2.37 8.55
N ARG A 52 -1.53 -1.52 7.61
CA ARG A 52 -1.82 -0.09 7.58
C ARG A 52 -2.50 0.26 6.27
N PHE A 53 -3.46 1.16 6.34
CA PHE A 53 -4.27 1.57 5.20
C PHE A 53 -4.31 3.09 5.10
N VAL A 54 -4.41 3.60 3.88
CA VAL A 54 -4.76 4.99 3.62
C VAL A 54 -5.96 5.06 2.69
N LEU A 55 -6.65 6.20 2.69
CA LEU A 55 -7.79 6.45 1.79
C LEU A 55 -7.30 6.90 0.43
N GLY A 56 -7.90 6.36 -0.63
CA GLY A 56 -7.80 6.87 -1.99
C GLY A 56 -9.03 7.68 -2.40
N ASN A 57 -8.98 8.25 -3.59
CA ASN A 57 -10.10 9.03 -4.14
C ASN A 57 -11.34 8.17 -4.46
N GLY A 58 -11.17 6.85 -4.60
CA GLY A 58 -12.27 5.89 -4.76
C GLY A 58 -12.93 5.44 -3.45
N ASP A 59 -12.35 5.81 -2.30
CA ASP A 59 -12.86 5.42 -0.97
C ASP A 59 -13.92 6.41 -0.47
N ILE A 60 -15.07 6.42 -1.14
CA ILE A 60 -16.15 7.41 -0.94
C ILE A 60 -16.77 7.26 0.45
N ASP A 61 -17.01 6.04 0.91
CA ASP A 61 -17.55 5.75 2.24
C ASP A 61 -16.40 5.52 3.24
N SER A 62 -15.68 6.58 3.53
CA SER A 62 -14.56 6.54 4.48
C SER A 62 -15.00 6.23 5.91
N GLU A 63 -16.24 6.58 6.28
CA GLU A 63 -16.77 6.28 7.60
C GLU A 63 -16.95 4.78 7.80
N ALA A 64 -17.57 4.09 6.85
CA ALA A 64 -17.73 2.63 6.89
C ALA A 64 -16.39 1.89 6.89
N LEU A 65 -15.41 2.37 6.09
CA LEU A 65 -14.05 1.82 6.11
C LEU A 65 -13.38 1.99 7.48
N ASN A 66 -13.51 3.17 8.09
CA ASN A 66 -12.95 3.44 9.41
C ASN A 66 -13.61 2.61 10.51
N GLU A 67 -14.92 2.45 10.48
CA GLU A 67 -15.65 1.61 11.43
C GLU A 67 -15.16 0.16 11.38
N GLU A 68 -15.07 -0.42 10.20
CA GLU A 68 -14.61 -1.79 10.02
C GLU A 68 -13.12 -1.95 10.37
N SER A 69 -12.29 -0.99 10.03
CA SER A 69 -10.87 -0.98 10.38
C SER A 69 -10.66 -1.02 11.89
N ARG A 70 -11.42 -0.21 12.64
CA ARG A 70 -11.36 -0.21 14.11
C ARG A 70 -11.87 -1.53 14.67
N ARG A 71 -12.96 -2.07 14.13
CA ARG A 71 -13.52 -3.36 14.57
C ARG A 71 -12.51 -4.50 14.38
N LEU A 72 -11.72 -4.47 13.31
CA LEU A 72 -10.68 -5.46 13.02
C LEU A 72 -9.35 -5.19 13.74
N GLY A 73 -9.23 -4.08 14.46
CA GLY A 73 -8.03 -3.73 15.21
C GLY A 73 -6.91 -3.08 14.40
N PHE A 74 -7.18 -2.62 13.17
CA PHE A 74 -6.19 -1.92 12.35
C PHE A 74 -6.05 -0.42 12.67
N GLY A 75 -7.01 0.14 13.41
CA GLY A 75 -7.02 1.55 13.77
C GLY A 75 -7.63 2.45 12.69
N PRO A 76 -7.51 3.78 12.85
CA PRO A 76 -8.11 4.73 11.92
C PRO A 76 -7.38 4.75 10.58
N ILE A 77 -8.14 5.04 9.51
CA ILE A 77 -7.63 5.22 8.15
C ILE A 77 -7.75 6.70 7.79
N GLY A 78 -6.62 7.33 7.44
CA GLY A 78 -6.56 8.71 6.97
C GLY A 78 -6.07 8.80 5.52
N GLU A 79 -5.85 10.02 5.04
CA GLU A 79 -5.30 10.27 3.70
C GLU A 79 -3.82 9.92 3.57
N SER A 80 -3.11 9.89 4.70
CA SER A 80 -1.70 9.49 4.76
C SER A 80 -1.40 8.74 6.04
N CYS A 81 -0.32 7.96 6.02
CA CYS A 81 0.20 7.26 7.16
C CYS A 81 1.73 7.41 7.19
N VAL A 82 2.27 7.81 8.33
CA VAL A 82 3.72 7.93 8.54
C VAL A 82 4.13 6.99 9.66
N PHE A 83 5.16 6.20 9.41
CA PHE A 83 5.71 5.27 10.41
C PHE A 83 7.19 5.02 10.17
N GLU A 84 7.84 4.40 11.14
CA GLU A 84 9.23 3.96 11.04
C GLU A 84 9.31 2.43 11.08
N GLU A 85 10.20 1.90 10.26
CA GLU A 85 10.60 0.49 10.30
C GLU A 85 12.13 0.39 10.19
N GLU A 86 12.73 -0.24 11.18
CA GLU A 86 14.19 -0.43 11.25
C GLU A 86 14.98 0.88 11.03
N GLY A 87 14.50 1.98 11.61
CA GLY A 87 15.11 3.30 11.48
C GLY A 87 14.88 3.98 10.13
N LYS A 88 14.01 3.43 9.29
CA LYS A 88 13.61 4.02 8.01
C LYS A 88 12.25 4.68 8.14
N SER A 89 12.18 5.98 7.86
CA SER A 89 10.92 6.72 7.83
C SER A 89 10.19 6.48 6.51
N ILE A 90 8.91 6.13 6.61
CA ILE A 90 8.05 5.77 5.49
C ILE A 90 6.80 6.62 5.55
N ILE A 91 6.41 7.22 4.42
CA ILE A 91 5.10 7.83 4.22
C ILE A 91 4.33 7.07 3.14
N VAL A 92 3.05 6.84 3.42
CA VAL A 92 2.10 6.22 2.49
C VAL A 92 0.95 7.17 2.25
N PHE A 93 0.56 7.37 1.02
CA PHE A 93 -0.64 8.08 0.58
C PHE A 93 -1.06 7.56 -0.79
N HIS A 94 -2.29 7.89 -1.22
CA HIS A 94 -2.78 7.31 -2.49
C HIS A 94 -2.06 7.85 -3.74
N GLY A 95 -1.74 9.14 -3.77
CA GLY A 95 -1.01 9.75 -4.88
C GLY A 95 -1.85 10.60 -5.83
N ASN A 96 -3.17 10.71 -5.62
CA ASN A 96 -4.04 11.62 -6.36
C ASN A 96 -3.83 13.09 -5.96
N ASN A 97 -3.28 13.36 -4.78
CA ASN A 97 -2.91 14.69 -4.32
C ASN A 97 -1.45 14.98 -4.70
N VAL A 98 -1.25 15.58 -5.88
CA VAL A 98 0.10 15.89 -6.40
C VAL A 98 0.88 16.85 -5.50
N PRO A 99 0.30 17.93 -4.92
CA PRO A 99 1.00 18.74 -3.94
C PRO A 99 1.54 17.97 -2.74
N MET A 100 0.78 17.03 -2.18
CA MET A 100 1.21 16.18 -1.07
C MET A 100 2.44 15.33 -1.46
N PHE A 101 2.44 14.76 -2.65
CA PHE A 101 3.59 14.01 -3.17
C PHE A 101 4.83 14.89 -3.31
N ARG A 102 4.68 16.06 -3.92
CA ARG A 102 5.80 17.01 -4.10
C ARG A 102 6.38 17.47 -2.77
N GLU A 103 5.52 17.76 -1.80
CA GLU A 103 5.94 18.17 -0.45
C GLU A 103 6.69 17.03 0.27
N ALA A 104 6.18 15.81 0.21
CA ALA A 104 6.82 14.64 0.82
C ALA A 104 8.26 14.45 0.28
N VAL A 105 8.44 14.50 -1.03
CA VAL A 105 9.75 14.39 -1.68
C VAL A 105 10.65 15.57 -1.34
N ALA A 106 10.15 16.81 -1.45
CA ALA A 106 10.93 18.02 -1.21
C ALA A 106 11.38 18.15 0.25
N SER A 107 10.62 17.59 1.20
CA SER A 107 10.95 17.66 2.62
C SER A 107 12.26 16.94 2.99
N GLY A 108 12.66 15.93 2.23
CA GLY A 108 13.80 15.08 2.55
C GLY A 108 13.65 14.25 3.82
N LYS A 109 12.44 14.19 4.41
CA LYS A 109 12.19 13.52 5.70
C LYS A 109 12.03 12.00 5.58
N TYR A 110 11.64 11.50 4.40
CA TYR A 110 11.25 10.12 4.22
C TYR A 110 12.26 9.34 3.40
N HIS A 111 12.66 8.17 3.89
CA HIS A 111 13.47 7.23 3.14
C HIS A 111 12.64 6.61 2.01
N TYR A 112 11.37 6.32 2.28
CA TYR A 112 10.44 5.72 1.32
C TYR A 112 9.15 6.54 1.23
N VAL A 113 8.73 6.81 0.01
CA VAL A 113 7.44 7.41 -0.34
C VAL A 113 6.65 6.36 -1.12
N ILE A 114 5.58 5.86 -0.52
CA ILE A 114 4.74 4.81 -1.10
C ILE A 114 3.45 5.43 -1.60
N LYS A 115 3.09 5.15 -2.84
CA LYS A 115 1.87 5.66 -3.48
C LYS A 115 1.22 4.61 -4.37
N GLY A 116 0.00 4.88 -4.85
CA GLY A 116 -0.75 4.11 -5.84
C GLY A 116 -1.30 5.00 -6.94
N HIS A 117 -2.59 4.90 -7.22
CA HIS A 117 -3.41 5.73 -8.10
C HIS A 117 -3.17 5.56 -9.60
N THR A 118 -1.93 5.51 -10.07
CA THR A 118 -1.63 5.40 -11.52
C THR A 118 -1.84 4.00 -12.08
N HIS A 119 -2.01 2.99 -11.22
CA HIS A 119 -2.09 1.57 -11.56
C HIS A 119 -0.82 1.01 -12.23
N LEU A 120 0.29 1.73 -12.16
CA LEU A 120 1.57 1.36 -12.76
C LEU A 120 2.60 1.08 -11.67
N PHE A 121 3.33 -0.03 -11.83
CA PHE A 121 4.47 -0.28 -10.95
C PHE A 121 5.56 0.76 -11.18
N GLU A 122 6.02 1.39 -10.10
CA GLU A 122 7.09 2.37 -10.11
C GLU A 122 8.08 2.09 -8.98
N ASN A 123 9.35 2.24 -9.27
CA ASN A 123 10.43 2.13 -8.29
C ASN A 123 11.59 3.02 -8.76
N TYR A 124 11.68 4.23 -8.20
CA TYR A 124 12.69 5.21 -8.59
C TYR A 124 13.09 6.11 -7.44
N THR A 125 14.17 6.85 -7.58
CA THR A 125 14.63 7.83 -6.60
C THR A 125 14.16 9.23 -7.01
N ALA A 126 13.56 9.94 -6.06
CA ALA A 126 13.17 11.34 -6.19
C ALA A 126 13.73 12.11 -4.98
N GLY A 127 14.61 13.08 -5.23
CA GLY A 127 15.37 13.72 -4.15
C GLY A 127 16.19 12.69 -3.38
N THR A 128 15.98 12.62 -2.07
CA THR A 128 16.62 11.62 -1.20
C THR A 128 15.71 10.43 -0.88
N SER A 129 14.51 10.40 -1.44
CA SER A 129 13.52 9.36 -1.20
C SER A 129 13.48 8.32 -2.30
N ARG A 130 13.22 7.08 -1.94
CA ARG A 130 12.83 6.03 -2.88
C ARG A 130 11.31 6.07 -3.02
N VAL A 131 10.80 6.26 -4.22
CA VAL A 131 9.38 6.26 -4.54
C VAL A 131 8.99 4.87 -5.03
N ILE A 132 7.94 4.30 -4.42
CA ILE A 132 7.43 2.97 -4.76
C ILE A 132 5.93 3.05 -5.02
N ASN A 133 5.50 2.55 -6.16
CA ASN A 133 4.12 2.27 -6.49
C ASN A 133 4.02 0.77 -6.78
N PRO A 134 3.21 0.00 -6.05
CA PRO A 134 3.15 -1.45 -6.24
C PRO A 134 2.42 -1.87 -7.53
N GLY A 135 1.84 -0.91 -8.26
CA GLY A 135 0.85 -1.17 -9.29
C GLY A 135 -0.54 -1.37 -8.69
N ALA A 136 -1.42 -2.06 -9.39
CA ALA A 136 -2.80 -2.23 -8.98
C ALA A 136 -3.24 -3.70 -9.06
N LEU A 137 -4.30 -4.03 -8.32
CA LEU A 137 -4.99 -5.32 -8.37
C LEU A 137 -6.37 -5.20 -9.02
N TYR A 138 -6.60 -4.10 -9.71
CA TYR A 138 -7.78 -3.80 -10.50
C TYR A 138 -7.44 -2.79 -11.61
N GLY A 139 -8.06 -2.91 -12.78
CA GLY A 139 -7.95 -1.91 -13.84
C GLY A 139 -6.52 -1.71 -14.36
N ALA A 140 -5.75 -2.76 -14.46
CA ALA A 140 -4.38 -2.76 -14.98
C ALA A 140 -4.17 -3.94 -15.94
N ASP A 141 -3.22 -3.81 -16.84
CA ASP A 141 -2.86 -4.89 -17.77
C ASP A 141 -2.23 -6.09 -17.05
N GLU A 142 -1.46 -5.79 -16.02
CA GLU A 142 -0.87 -6.79 -15.12
C GLU A 142 -1.19 -6.41 -13.67
N PHE A 143 -1.64 -7.37 -12.89
CA PHE A 143 -1.83 -7.20 -11.46
C PHE A 143 -0.52 -7.40 -10.73
N THR A 144 -0.13 -6.43 -9.91
CA THR A 144 1.14 -6.46 -9.19
C THR A 144 1.01 -5.97 -7.76
N VAL A 145 1.88 -6.50 -6.92
CA VAL A 145 2.19 -5.98 -5.58
C VAL A 145 3.71 -5.83 -5.46
N ALA A 146 4.17 -5.19 -4.40
CA ALA A 146 5.60 -5.06 -4.15
C ALA A 146 5.99 -5.60 -2.79
N ILE A 147 7.24 -6.03 -2.67
CA ILE A 147 7.89 -6.31 -1.38
C ILE A 147 9.09 -5.37 -1.26
N LEU A 148 9.11 -4.58 -0.21
CA LEU A 148 10.26 -3.77 0.18
C LEU A 148 10.99 -4.47 1.33
N ASP A 149 12.25 -4.79 1.11
CA ASP A 149 13.15 -5.15 2.20
C ASP A 149 13.75 -3.87 2.79
N THR A 150 13.31 -3.50 3.99
CA THR A 150 13.72 -2.25 4.64
C THR A 150 15.19 -2.25 5.06
N GLU A 151 15.78 -3.41 5.28
CA GLU A 151 17.20 -3.55 5.63
C GLU A 151 18.12 -3.29 4.42
N THR A 152 17.81 -3.90 3.29
CA THR A 152 18.64 -3.83 2.08
C THR A 152 18.21 -2.74 1.10
N GLY A 153 16.98 -2.24 1.21
CA GLY A 153 16.37 -1.32 0.25
C GLY A 153 15.94 -1.97 -1.06
N LYS A 154 16.02 -3.31 -1.15
CA LYS A 154 15.57 -4.05 -2.33
C LYS A 154 14.05 -3.96 -2.45
N VAL A 155 13.58 -3.64 -3.65
CA VAL A 155 12.16 -3.66 -4.01
C VAL A 155 11.94 -4.77 -5.05
N GLU A 156 11.03 -5.67 -4.74
CA GLU A 156 10.65 -6.76 -5.62
C GLU A 156 9.22 -6.56 -6.12
N ARG A 157 9.04 -6.64 -7.44
CA ARG A 157 7.74 -6.63 -8.09
C ARG A 157 7.22 -8.04 -8.17
N ILE A 158 6.01 -8.28 -7.67
CA ILE A 158 5.36 -9.59 -7.70
C ILE A 158 4.15 -9.54 -8.62
N LEU A 159 4.14 -10.37 -9.65
CA LEU A 159 2.98 -10.58 -10.51
C LEU A 159 1.94 -11.43 -9.78
N VAL A 160 0.69 -11.00 -9.87
CA VAL A 160 -0.47 -11.71 -9.30
C VAL A 160 -1.34 -12.18 -10.45
N GLU A 161 -1.44 -13.47 -10.64
CA GLU A 161 -2.28 -14.05 -11.69
C GLU A 161 -3.77 -13.87 -11.36
N ALA A 162 -4.58 -13.62 -12.38
CA ALA A 162 -6.02 -13.45 -12.22
C ALA A 162 -6.74 -14.77 -11.94
N GLU A 163 -6.11 -15.91 -12.23
CA GLU A 163 -6.63 -17.27 -12.00
C GLU A 163 -5.59 -18.19 -11.35
#